data_9f4a87e685ffe3bfe26eb8455131b104
#
_entry.id   9f4a87e685ffe3bfe26eb8455131b104
#
_cell.length_a   1.000
_cell.length_b   1.000
_cell.length_c   1.000
_cell.angle_alpha   90.00
_cell.angle_beta   90.00
_cell.angle_gamma   90.00
#
_symmetry.space_group_name_H-M   'P 1'
#
loop_
_entity.id
_entity.type
_entity.pdbx_description
1 polymer ?
#
loop_
_entity_poly.entity_id
_entity_poly.type
_entity_poly.pdbx_seq_one_letter_code
_entity_poly.pdbx_strand_id
1 'polypeptide(L)'
;MIPKPIIIDISEWQDPQQINYDQLTAKIDGVIVRVQYGSNYIDKHYKTHIKEFQKRNVPVAVYAWVRGSSYADMKQEAQDFYQRAQQFDPTFWWLDVEEQSMKDMRGGCEKYRKKLKDLGAEKVGVYVANHLYAQFNLATEKFDGVWLPTYGKNTGQYQGARPTTTNSYDIHQYTSKGKLSGYNGDLDLNQIVRRDLFYFFRQDHQISDKENNKEVEGIEMKTITTTATKVKLRSSPKVGNNIIVALGKGTSIKINDIVFGDGFVWGVQPRNDGKKGYIDIGKSVDWVK
;
A
#
# COMPACT_ATOMS: atom_id res chain seq x y z
N MET A 1 10.98 14.65 14.74
CA MET A 1 10.33 15.02 13.45
C MET A 1 9.49 13.83 13.00
N ILE A 2 8.31 14.06 12.41
CA ILE A 2 7.50 13.02 11.76
C ILE A 2 7.91 12.96 10.29
N PRO A 3 8.51 11.84 9.81
CA PRO A 3 8.88 11.67 8.41
C PRO A 3 7.65 11.69 7.48
N LYS A 4 7.85 12.15 6.25
CA LYS A 4 6.85 12.05 5.17
C LYS A 4 7.30 11.04 4.11
N PRO A 5 6.37 10.30 3.48
CA PRO A 5 4.92 10.29 3.71
C PRO A 5 4.56 9.77 5.11
N ILE A 6 3.44 10.22 5.68
CA ILE A 6 2.96 9.80 7.00
C ILE A 6 2.00 8.62 6.83
N ILE A 7 2.38 7.48 7.34
CA ILE A 7 1.58 6.26 7.30
C ILE A 7 1.29 5.85 8.74
N ILE A 8 0.04 5.52 9.02
CA ILE A 8 -0.38 4.97 10.30
C ILE A 8 -0.79 3.51 10.13
N ASP A 9 -0.68 2.73 11.19
CA ASP A 9 -1.42 1.49 11.30
C ASP A 9 -2.33 1.55 12.53
N ILE A 10 -3.51 0.94 12.40
CA ILE A 10 -4.57 1.01 13.41
C ILE A 10 -5.32 -0.32 13.52
N SER A 11 -6.01 -0.47 14.65
CA SER A 11 -6.83 -1.62 14.95
C SER A 11 -8.07 -1.20 15.78
N GLU A 12 -8.73 -2.16 16.40
CA GLU A 12 -9.85 -1.89 17.32
C GLU A 12 -9.48 -1.05 18.56
N TRP A 13 -8.18 -0.87 18.81
CA TRP A 13 -7.72 -0.03 19.91
C TRP A 13 -7.94 1.47 19.65
N GLN A 14 -8.10 1.87 18.42
CA GLN A 14 -8.49 3.21 18.02
C GLN A 14 -10.01 3.24 17.77
N ASP A 15 -10.79 3.53 18.82
CA ASP A 15 -12.26 3.59 18.72
C ASP A 15 -12.69 4.64 17.67
N PRO A 16 -13.46 4.25 16.64
CA PRO A 16 -13.95 5.16 15.60
C PRO A 16 -14.73 6.37 16.15
N GLN A 17 -15.38 6.24 17.31
CA GLN A 17 -16.11 7.33 17.93
C GLN A 17 -15.19 8.43 18.48
N GLN A 18 -13.92 8.11 18.72
CA GLN A 18 -12.91 9.05 19.19
C GLN A 18 -12.07 9.67 18.08
N ILE A 19 -12.31 9.28 16.83
CA ILE A 19 -11.56 9.75 15.67
C ILE A 19 -12.35 10.81 14.90
N ASN A 20 -11.77 11.99 14.76
CA ASN A 20 -12.18 12.94 13.73
C ASN A 20 -11.46 12.59 12.43
N TYR A 21 -12.11 11.79 11.59
CA TYR A 21 -11.52 11.31 10.34
C TYR A 21 -11.17 12.44 9.36
N ASP A 22 -11.94 13.53 9.32
CA ASP A 22 -11.64 14.66 8.43
C ASP A 22 -10.31 15.32 8.79
N GLN A 23 -10.04 15.47 10.09
CA GLN A 23 -8.79 16.03 10.57
C GLN A 23 -7.62 15.05 10.44
N LEU A 24 -7.85 13.76 10.74
CA LEU A 24 -6.79 12.74 10.71
C LEU A 24 -6.35 12.46 9.28
N THR A 25 -7.27 12.30 8.34
CA THR A 25 -6.97 12.02 6.93
C THR A 25 -6.22 13.16 6.25
N ALA A 26 -6.42 14.41 6.68
CA ALA A 26 -5.64 15.54 6.20
C ALA A 26 -4.15 15.52 6.64
N LYS A 27 -3.76 14.58 7.52
CA LYS A 27 -2.39 14.46 8.05
C LYS A 27 -1.64 13.23 7.59
N ILE A 28 -2.30 12.27 6.96
CA ILE A 28 -1.71 10.98 6.58
C ILE A 28 -1.79 10.76 5.08
N ASP A 29 -0.86 9.96 4.58
CA ASP A 29 -0.74 9.62 3.17
C ASP A 29 -1.18 8.17 2.89
N GLY A 30 -1.37 7.35 3.94
CA GLY A 30 -1.84 5.98 3.85
C GLY A 30 -2.14 5.38 5.22
N VAL A 31 -2.93 4.32 5.25
CA VAL A 31 -3.28 3.60 6.48
C VAL A 31 -3.22 2.10 6.28
N ILE A 32 -2.77 1.37 7.32
CA ILE A 32 -2.78 -0.11 7.36
C ILE A 32 -3.74 -0.52 8.48
N VAL A 33 -4.82 -1.25 8.16
CA VAL A 33 -5.91 -1.55 9.10
C VAL A 33 -5.90 -3.02 9.47
N ARG A 34 -5.91 -3.35 10.78
CA ARG A 34 -6.06 -4.73 11.25
C ARG A 34 -7.45 -5.26 10.92
N VAL A 35 -7.50 -6.47 10.35
CA VAL A 35 -8.76 -7.15 10.01
C VAL A 35 -9.07 -8.26 11.01
N GLN A 36 -8.05 -8.94 11.50
CA GLN A 36 -8.22 -10.07 12.40
C GLN A 36 -6.98 -10.34 13.26
N TYR A 37 -7.20 -11.10 14.35
CA TYR A 37 -6.19 -11.64 15.25
C TYR A 37 -6.36 -13.17 15.29
N GLY A 38 -5.55 -13.89 14.50
CA GLY A 38 -5.83 -15.29 14.18
C GLY A 38 -7.13 -15.44 13.37
N SER A 39 -7.58 -16.69 13.14
CA SER A 39 -8.82 -16.96 12.41
C SER A 39 -10.08 -16.67 13.24
N ASN A 40 -9.99 -16.81 14.56
CA ASN A 40 -11.15 -16.82 15.46
C ASN A 40 -11.56 -15.44 15.98
N TYR A 41 -10.73 -14.41 15.84
CA TYR A 41 -11.03 -13.08 16.30
C TYR A 41 -11.05 -12.09 15.14
N ILE A 42 -12.21 -11.50 14.91
CA ILE A 42 -12.39 -10.45 13.90
C ILE A 42 -12.26 -9.10 14.60
N ASP A 43 -11.43 -8.21 14.07
CA ASP A 43 -11.32 -6.85 14.59
C ASP A 43 -12.68 -6.15 14.52
N LYS A 44 -13.09 -5.52 15.61
CA LYS A 44 -14.45 -4.95 15.75
C LYS A 44 -14.70 -3.78 14.81
N HIS A 45 -13.66 -3.02 14.51
CA HIS A 45 -13.77 -1.71 13.87
C HIS A 45 -13.21 -1.65 12.46
N TYR A 46 -12.59 -2.75 11.94
CA TYR A 46 -11.90 -2.72 10.65
C TYR A 46 -12.77 -2.23 9.50
N LYS A 47 -14.05 -2.66 9.44
CA LYS A 47 -14.97 -2.24 8.37
C LYS A 47 -15.24 -0.74 8.40
N THR A 48 -15.40 -0.20 9.61
CA THR A 48 -15.62 1.24 9.82
C THR A 48 -14.39 2.02 9.43
N HIS A 49 -13.21 1.62 9.94
CA HIS A 49 -11.95 2.27 9.60
C HIS A 49 -11.71 2.28 8.09
N ILE A 50 -11.78 1.14 7.43
CA ILE A 50 -11.54 1.05 5.98
C ILE A 50 -12.48 2.00 5.22
N LYS A 51 -13.78 1.94 5.49
CA LYS A 51 -14.77 2.79 4.81
C LYS A 51 -14.55 4.29 5.05
N GLU A 52 -14.25 4.67 6.29
CA GLU A 52 -14.05 6.08 6.62
C GLU A 52 -12.78 6.67 6.00
N PHE A 53 -11.70 5.89 5.88
CA PHE A 53 -10.50 6.32 5.17
C PHE A 53 -10.71 6.34 3.65
N GLN A 54 -11.29 5.31 3.07
CA GLN A 54 -11.56 5.25 1.63
C GLN A 54 -12.51 6.36 1.17
N LYS A 55 -13.56 6.66 1.96
CA LYS A 55 -14.48 7.78 1.70
C LYS A 55 -13.75 9.13 1.58
N ARG A 56 -12.58 9.27 2.19
CA ARG A 56 -11.74 10.47 2.16
C ARG A 56 -10.52 10.34 1.27
N ASN A 57 -10.55 9.38 0.36
CA ASN A 57 -9.47 9.12 -0.61
C ASN A 57 -8.11 8.80 0.04
N VAL A 58 -8.08 8.29 1.27
CA VAL A 58 -6.86 7.73 1.86
C VAL A 58 -6.75 6.27 1.44
N PRO A 59 -5.66 5.86 0.78
CA PRO A 59 -5.46 4.48 0.37
C PRO A 59 -5.25 3.58 1.59
N VAL A 60 -5.86 2.39 1.53
CA VAL A 60 -5.93 1.45 2.66
C VAL A 60 -5.24 0.15 2.31
N ALA A 61 -4.21 -0.20 3.07
CA ALA A 61 -3.68 -1.55 3.19
C ALA A 61 -4.30 -2.26 4.40
N VAL A 62 -4.17 -3.57 4.47
CA VAL A 62 -4.73 -4.36 5.57
C VAL A 62 -3.70 -5.31 6.18
N TYR A 63 -3.88 -5.64 7.46
CA TYR A 63 -3.06 -6.65 8.11
C TYR A 63 -3.86 -7.65 8.95
N ALA A 64 -3.27 -8.83 9.14
CA ALA A 64 -3.77 -9.86 10.02
C ALA A 64 -2.66 -10.32 10.96
N TRP A 65 -2.92 -10.34 12.27
CA TRP A 65 -2.02 -10.94 13.25
C TRP A 65 -2.05 -12.46 13.08
N VAL A 66 -0.88 -13.04 12.79
CA VAL A 66 -0.74 -14.45 12.45
C VAL A 66 -0.65 -15.31 13.70
N ARG A 67 -1.57 -16.28 13.83
CA ARG A 67 -1.63 -17.24 14.95
C ARG A 67 -1.82 -18.68 14.54
N GLY A 68 -1.75 -18.99 13.28
CA GLY A 68 -1.92 -20.35 12.77
C GLY A 68 -0.97 -21.34 13.46
N SER A 69 -1.52 -22.41 14.01
CA SER A 69 -0.81 -23.44 14.79
C SER A 69 -0.32 -24.61 13.97
N SER A 70 -0.71 -24.69 12.71
CA SER A 70 -0.32 -25.71 11.73
C SER A 70 -0.36 -25.13 10.31
N TYR A 71 0.21 -25.86 9.33
CA TYR A 71 0.11 -25.44 7.91
C TYR A 71 -1.33 -25.36 7.39
N ALA A 72 -2.21 -26.23 7.88
CA ALA A 72 -3.63 -26.19 7.53
C ALA A 72 -4.30 -24.95 8.12
N ASP A 73 -4.02 -24.65 9.38
CA ASP A 73 -4.54 -23.50 10.10
C ASP A 73 -4.02 -22.17 9.49
N MET A 74 -2.73 -22.08 9.16
CA MET A 74 -2.16 -20.94 8.43
C MET A 74 -2.88 -20.64 7.10
N LYS A 75 -3.26 -21.71 6.36
CA LYS A 75 -4.02 -21.55 5.11
C LYS A 75 -5.46 -21.12 5.37
N GLN A 76 -6.09 -21.66 6.41
CA GLN A 76 -7.45 -21.28 6.79
C GLN A 76 -7.49 -19.83 7.24
N GLU A 77 -6.55 -19.42 8.09
CA GLU A 77 -6.42 -18.04 8.57
C GLU A 77 -6.21 -17.05 7.42
N ALA A 78 -5.37 -17.41 6.44
CA ALA A 78 -5.18 -16.62 5.22
C ALA A 78 -6.46 -16.51 4.39
N GLN A 79 -7.23 -17.60 4.28
CA GLN A 79 -8.51 -17.60 3.57
C GLN A 79 -9.53 -16.69 4.26
N ASP A 80 -9.63 -16.75 5.58
CA ASP A 80 -10.53 -15.92 6.36
C ASP A 80 -10.18 -14.45 6.24
N PHE A 81 -8.88 -14.13 6.30
CA PHE A 81 -8.38 -12.77 6.09
C PHE A 81 -8.77 -12.23 4.71
N TYR A 82 -8.53 -13.02 3.67
CA TYR A 82 -8.90 -12.63 2.31
C TYR A 82 -10.40 -12.41 2.16
N GLN A 83 -11.23 -13.34 2.62
CA GLN A 83 -12.70 -13.25 2.52
C GLN A 83 -13.26 -12.03 3.25
N ARG A 84 -12.66 -11.65 4.39
CA ARG A 84 -13.08 -10.50 5.19
C ARG A 84 -12.78 -9.18 4.53
N ALA A 85 -11.64 -9.08 3.84
CA ALA A 85 -11.11 -7.80 3.37
C ALA A 85 -11.21 -7.56 1.86
N GLN A 86 -11.33 -8.60 1.01
CA GLN A 86 -11.33 -8.47 -0.46
C GLN A 86 -12.36 -7.49 -1.01
N GLN A 87 -13.53 -7.38 -0.36
CA GLN A 87 -14.60 -6.48 -0.78
C GLN A 87 -14.24 -5.00 -0.69
N PHE A 88 -13.17 -4.66 0.02
CA PHE A 88 -12.68 -3.29 0.19
C PHE A 88 -11.52 -2.94 -0.73
N ASP A 89 -11.08 -3.88 -1.57
CA ASP A 89 -9.98 -3.71 -2.51
C ASP A 89 -8.71 -3.10 -1.84
N PRO A 90 -8.13 -3.76 -0.81
CA PRO A 90 -6.98 -3.20 -0.14
C PRO A 90 -5.75 -3.19 -1.04
N THR A 91 -4.97 -2.13 -0.96
CA THR A 91 -3.79 -1.91 -1.79
C THR A 91 -2.65 -2.89 -1.50
N PHE A 92 -2.61 -3.46 -0.29
CA PHE A 92 -1.56 -4.36 0.17
C PHE A 92 -2.07 -5.24 1.32
N TRP A 93 -1.58 -6.48 1.41
CA TRP A 93 -1.94 -7.46 2.43
C TRP A 93 -0.73 -7.80 3.29
N TRP A 94 -0.80 -7.56 4.59
CA TRP A 94 0.31 -7.77 5.50
C TRP A 94 0.04 -8.92 6.46
N LEU A 95 1.01 -9.86 6.55
CA LEU A 95 1.11 -10.79 7.65
C LEU A 95 1.80 -10.07 8.81
N ASP A 96 1.20 -10.07 9.98
CA ASP A 96 1.76 -9.50 11.20
C ASP A 96 2.23 -10.65 12.11
N VAL A 97 3.56 -10.80 12.27
CA VAL A 97 4.21 -11.95 12.90
C VAL A 97 4.97 -11.48 14.13
N GLU A 98 4.28 -11.52 15.29
CA GLU A 98 4.80 -11.02 16.57
C GLU A 98 4.91 -12.10 17.65
N GLU A 99 4.49 -13.34 17.38
CA GLU A 99 4.60 -14.46 18.31
C GLU A 99 4.91 -15.77 17.58
N GLN A 100 5.45 -16.74 18.32
CA GLN A 100 5.65 -18.07 17.79
C GLN A 100 4.37 -18.89 17.99
N SER A 101 3.54 -19.02 16.95
CA SER A 101 2.30 -19.77 16.98
C SER A 101 2.47 -21.25 16.60
N MET A 102 3.54 -21.58 15.88
CA MET A 102 3.88 -22.96 15.50
C MET A 102 5.40 -23.18 15.47
N LYS A 103 5.83 -24.44 15.39
CA LYS A 103 7.26 -24.79 15.40
C LYS A 103 8.01 -24.26 14.17
N ASP A 104 7.43 -24.41 12.99
CA ASP A 104 8.00 -23.93 11.72
C ASP A 104 7.29 -22.68 11.25
N MET A 105 7.62 -21.53 11.84
CA MET A 105 7.08 -20.23 11.43
C MET A 105 7.45 -19.87 9.99
N ARG A 106 8.66 -20.21 9.53
CA ARG A 106 9.10 -19.95 8.15
C ARG A 106 8.20 -20.64 7.13
N GLY A 107 7.98 -21.94 7.28
CA GLY A 107 7.09 -22.71 6.40
C GLY A 107 5.64 -22.28 6.54
N GLY A 108 5.18 -22.00 7.76
CA GLY A 108 3.82 -21.55 8.04
C GLY A 108 3.48 -20.22 7.35
N CYS A 109 4.31 -19.22 7.52
CA CYS A 109 4.13 -17.91 6.87
C CYS A 109 4.21 -18.00 5.33
N GLU A 110 5.05 -18.89 4.78
CA GLU A 110 5.08 -19.13 3.33
C GLU A 110 3.77 -19.78 2.82
N LYS A 111 3.16 -20.71 3.60
CA LYS A 111 1.85 -21.26 3.26
C LYS A 111 0.74 -20.22 3.32
N TYR A 112 0.79 -19.32 4.31
CA TYR A 112 -0.12 -18.19 4.44
C TYR A 112 0.00 -17.24 3.23
N ARG A 113 1.21 -16.76 2.95
CA ARG A 113 1.51 -15.89 1.81
C ARG A 113 1.02 -16.47 0.49
N LYS A 114 1.37 -17.75 0.24
CA LYS A 114 0.98 -18.44 -0.99
C LYS A 114 -0.54 -18.54 -1.09
N LYS A 115 -1.24 -18.87 0.00
CA LYS A 115 -2.70 -18.95 0.00
C LYS A 115 -3.35 -17.60 -0.33
N LEU A 116 -2.85 -16.47 0.19
CA LEU A 116 -3.33 -15.14 -0.19
C LEU A 116 -3.13 -14.85 -1.68
N LYS A 117 -1.95 -15.17 -2.22
CA LYS A 117 -1.66 -15.03 -3.65
C LYS A 117 -2.59 -15.89 -4.52
N ASP A 118 -2.80 -17.14 -4.14
CA ASP A 118 -3.69 -18.08 -4.86
C ASP A 118 -5.15 -17.60 -4.85
N LEU A 119 -5.56 -16.81 -3.86
CA LEU A 119 -6.90 -16.20 -3.75
C LEU A 119 -7.03 -14.89 -4.53
N GLY A 120 -5.93 -14.29 -5.00
CA GLY A 120 -5.93 -13.06 -5.78
C GLY A 120 -5.34 -11.83 -5.09
N ALA A 121 -4.73 -11.96 -3.90
CA ALA A 121 -4.01 -10.86 -3.29
C ALA A 121 -2.79 -10.47 -4.14
N GLU A 122 -2.82 -9.31 -4.77
CA GLU A 122 -1.76 -8.89 -5.70
C GLU A 122 -0.41 -8.66 -5.01
N LYS A 123 -0.43 -8.06 -3.82
CA LYS A 123 0.78 -7.75 -3.05
C LYS A 123 0.64 -8.24 -1.62
N VAL A 124 1.57 -9.10 -1.20
CA VAL A 124 1.59 -9.68 0.13
C VAL A 124 2.93 -9.42 0.79
N GLY A 125 2.91 -8.67 1.90
CA GLY A 125 4.08 -8.36 2.71
C GLY A 125 4.06 -9.06 4.06
N VAL A 126 5.14 -8.88 4.81
CA VAL A 126 5.27 -9.40 6.17
C VAL A 126 5.80 -8.32 7.10
N TYR A 127 5.11 -8.10 8.21
CA TYR A 127 5.61 -7.45 9.39
C TYR A 127 6.17 -8.52 10.33
N VAL A 128 7.36 -8.27 10.88
CA VAL A 128 7.99 -9.18 11.84
C VAL A 128 8.51 -8.39 13.02
N ALA A 129 8.13 -8.79 14.24
CA ALA A 129 8.72 -8.21 15.46
C ALA A 129 10.25 -8.28 15.41
N ASN A 130 10.92 -7.15 15.65
CA ASN A 130 12.35 -7.03 15.43
C ASN A 130 13.18 -8.08 16.19
N HIS A 131 12.77 -8.45 17.41
CA HIS A 131 13.45 -9.46 18.21
C HIS A 131 13.26 -10.91 17.72
N LEU A 132 12.21 -11.17 16.93
CA LEU A 132 11.89 -12.47 16.33
C LEU A 132 12.42 -12.65 14.91
N TYR A 133 12.90 -11.57 14.29
CA TYR A 133 13.32 -11.58 12.90
C TYR A 133 14.39 -12.63 12.59
N ALA A 134 15.46 -12.66 13.38
CA ALA A 134 16.52 -13.64 13.21
C ALA A 134 16.07 -15.06 13.60
N GLN A 135 15.28 -15.18 14.66
CA GLN A 135 14.77 -16.47 15.16
C GLN A 135 13.90 -17.17 14.15
N PHE A 136 12.95 -16.47 13.54
CA PHE A 136 12.03 -17.09 12.59
C PHE A 136 12.63 -17.26 11.20
N ASN A 137 13.65 -16.47 10.86
CA ASN A 137 14.35 -16.55 9.58
C ASN A 137 13.38 -16.74 8.40
N LEU A 138 12.35 -15.91 8.35
CA LEU A 138 11.30 -15.99 7.31
C LEU A 138 11.92 -15.78 5.92
N ALA A 139 11.32 -16.39 4.88
CA ALA A 139 11.73 -16.21 3.50
C ALA A 139 11.29 -14.82 2.98
N THR A 140 11.82 -13.74 3.59
CA THR A 140 11.39 -12.37 3.34
C THR A 140 11.58 -11.93 1.90
N GLU A 141 12.52 -12.54 1.17
CA GLU A 141 12.76 -12.32 -0.26
C GLU A 141 11.59 -12.73 -1.18
N LYS A 142 10.66 -13.54 -0.67
CA LYS A 142 9.46 -13.96 -1.41
C LYS A 142 8.27 -13.04 -1.20
N PHE A 143 8.33 -12.16 -0.22
CA PHE A 143 7.28 -11.21 0.06
C PHE A 143 7.46 -9.93 -0.79
N ASP A 144 6.35 -9.29 -1.11
CA ASP A 144 6.36 -8.04 -1.89
C ASP A 144 6.82 -6.84 -1.04
N GLY A 145 6.84 -6.97 0.28
CA GLY A 145 7.34 -5.96 1.21
C GLY A 145 7.70 -6.53 2.57
N VAL A 146 8.65 -5.89 3.25
CA VAL A 146 9.09 -6.21 4.62
C VAL A 146 8.89 -5.00 5.49
N TRP A 147 8.19 -5.17 6.61
CA TRP A 147 7.85 -4.12 7.56
C TRP A 147 8.38 -4.51 8.93
N LEU A 148 9.18 -3.64 9.56
CA LEU A 148 9.84 -3.93 10.83
C LEU A 148 9.63 -2.80 11.84
N PRO A 149 9.38 -3.13 13.13
CA PRO A 149 9.30 -2.14 14.20
C PRO A 149 10.63 -1.91 14.87
N THR A 150 10.92 -0.69 15.25
CA THR A 150 11.98 -0.33 16.24
C THR A 150 11.76 1.08 16.72
N TYR A 151 11.38 1.23 17.97
CA TYR A 151 10.88 2.51 18.51
C TYR A 151 11.94 3.39 19.15
N GLY A 152 13.12 2.83 19.52
CA GLY A 152 14.11 3.56 20.30
C GLY A 152 13.49 4.05 21.62
N LYS A 153 13.50 5.37 21.88
CA LYS A 153 12.88 5.97 23.07
C LYS A 153 11.36 6.04 23.02
N ASN A 154 10.76 5.71 21.89
CA ASN A 154 9.30 5.70 21.68
C ASN A 154 8.57 6.99 22.10
N THR A 155 9.00 8.12 21.57
CA THR A 155 8.53 9.46 21.95
C THR A 155 7.48 10.04 21.00
N GLY A 156 6.93 9.26 20.08
CA GLY A 156 6.01 9.72 19.04
C GLY A 156 6.70 10.35 17.82
N GLN A 157 8.03 10.40 17.83
CA GLN A 157 8.83 10.97 16.73
C GLN A 157 9.97 10.03 16.37
N TYR A 158 10.34 10.04 15.09
CA TYR A 158 11.52 9.31 14.63
C TYR A 158 12.80 9.97 15.17
N GLN A 159 13.62 9.19 15.87
CA GLN A 159 14.86 9.63 16.51
C GLN A 159 16.08 8.84 16.03
N GLY A 160 16.03 8.23 14.85
CA GLY A 160 17.15 7.53 14.25
C GLY A 160 17.32 6.07 14.66
N ALA A 161 16.41 5.51 15.49
CA ALA A 161 16.41 4.07 15.78
C ALA A 161 16.19 3.27 14.47
N ARG A 162 16.86 2.13 14.35
CA ARG A 162 16.75 1.26 13.17
C ARG A 162 16.59 -0.20 13.59
N PRO A 163 15.86 -1.01 12.82
CA PRO A 163 15.85 -2.46 13.00
C PRO A 163 17.26 -3.06 13.03
N THR A 164 17.45 -4.11 13.80
CA THR A 164 18.77 -4.73 14.03
C THR A 164 19.22 -5.63 12.89
N THR A 165 18.34 -5.93 11.93
CA THR A 165 18.71 -6.74 10.76
C THR A 165 19.63 -5.98 9.81
N THR A 166 20.53 -6.72 9.14
CA THR A 166 21.32 -6.24 8.01
C THR A 166 20.61 -6.41 6.66
N ASN A 167 19.49 -7.15 6.62
CA ASN A 167 18.70 -7.35 5.42
C ASN A 167 17.87 -6.10 5.10
N SER A 168 17.51 -5.96 3.82
CA SER A 168 16.67 -4.87 3.37
C SER A 168 15.25 -4.99 3.92
N TYR A 169 14.67 -3.87 4.34
CA TYR A 169 13.25 -3.74 4.68
C TYR A 169 12.66 -2.50 4.00
N ASP A 170 11.34 -2.45 3.90
CA ASP A 170 10.64 -1.45 3.10
C ASP A 170 9.92 -0.40 3.94
N ILE A 171 9.28 -0.84 5.03
CA ILE A 171 8.56 0.03 5.96
C ILE A 171 9.15 -0.15 7.36
N HIS A 172 9.28 0.96 8.09
CA HIS A 172 9.74 0.99 9.47
C HIS A 172 8.67 1.61 10.36
N GLN A 173 8.10 0.82 11.27
CA GLN A 173 7.26 1.32 12.35
C GLN A 173 8.19 1.87 13.43
N TYR A 174 8.26 3.19 13.55
CA TYR A 174 9.28 3.85 14.38
C TYR A 174 8.76 4.33 15.75
N THR A 175 7.46 4.28 15.99
CA THR A 175 6.83 4.63 17.27
C THR A 175 5.43 4.06 17.38
N SER A 176 5.02 3.72 18.59
CA SER A 176 3.64 3.41 18.97
C SER A 176 2.99 4.53 19.80
N LYS A 177 3.59 5.73 19.85
CA LYS A 177 3.13 6.88 20.64
C LYS A 177 2.99 8.15 19.79
N GLY A 178 2.72 7.98 18.49
CA GLY A 178 2.50 9.11 17.60
C GLY A 178 1.26 9.91 17.98
N LYS A 179 1.31 11.23 17.74
CA LYS A 179 0.19 12.13 17.94
C LYS A 179 -0.08 12.89 16.65
N LEU A 180 -1.29 12.77 16.14
CA LEU A 180 -1.76 13.49 14.96
C LEU A 180 -3.09 14.17 15.25
N SER A 181 -3.34 15.31 14.61
CA SER A 181 -4.64 15.98 14.71
C SER A 181 -5.76 15.05 14.23
N GLY A 182 -6.86 15.03 14.95
CA GLY A 182 -8.00 14.16 14.68
C GLY A 182 -8.11 12.92 15.59
N TYR A 183 -7.06 12.61 16.37
CA TYR A 183 -7.10 11.55 17.37
C TYR A 183 -6.24 11.90 18.59
N ASN A 184 -6.81 11.81 19.79
CA ASN A 184 -6.10 12.16 21.03
C ASN A 184 -5.29 10.99 21.62
N GLY A 185 -5.58 9.75 21.20
CA GLY A 185 -4.85 8.56 21.63
C GLY A 185 -3.48 8.42 20.98
N ASP A 186 -2.82 7.31 21.25
CA ASP A 186 -1.55 6.95 20.65
C ASP A 186 -1.78 6.29 19.28
N LEU A 187 -0.91 6.58 18.31
CA LEU A 187 -0.91 6.03 16.97
C LEU A 187 0.44 5.40 16.65
N ASP A 188 0.40 4.25 16.00
CA ASP A 188 1.56 3.67 15.37
C ASP A 188 1.89 4.45 14.10
N LEU A 189 3.14 4.96 14.02
CA LEU A 189 3.59 5.73 12.87
C LEU A 189 4.72 5.00 12.14
N ASN A 190 4.61 5.05 10.84
CA ASN A 190 5.50 4.36 9.92
C ASN A 190 6.19 5.33 8.95
N GLN A 191 7.38 4.96 8.50
CA GLN A 191 8.07 5.60 7.39
C GLN A 191 8.40 4.57 6.29
N ILE A 192 8.32 4.99 5.04
CA ILE A 192 8.83 4.20 3.92
C ILE A 192 10.34 4.40 3.88
N VAL A 193 11.08 3.31 3.88
CA VAL A 193 12.56 3.29 3.86
C VAL A 193 13.06 2.93 2.47
N ARG A 194 12.32 2.06 1.79
CA ARG A 194 12.64 1.58 0.45
C ARG A 194 11.37 1.50 -0.38
N ARG A 195 11.47 1.74 -1.68
CA ARG A 195 10.34 1.91 -2.60
C ARG A 195 9.62 3.24 -2.36
N ASP A 196 8.48 3.46 -2.99
CA ASP A 196 7.70 4.69 -2.86
C ASP A 196 6.30 4.43 -2.30
N LEU A 197 5.57 5.49 -2.04
CA LEU A 197 4.21 5.43 -1.52
C LEU A 197 3.28 4.66 -2.46
N PHE A 198 3.40 4.87 -3.77
CA PHE A 198 2.54 4.21 -4.76
C PHE A 198 2.72 2.71 -4.80
N TYR A 199 3.91 2.21 -4.48
CA TYR A 199 4.15 0.78 -4.43
C TYR A 199 3.24 0.09 -3.40
N PHE A 200 3.01 0.73 -2.24
CA PHE A 200 2.24 0.16 -1.13
C PHE A 200 0.78 0.59 -1.12
N PHE A 201 0.48 1.79 -1.64
CA PHE A 201 -0.80 2.46 -1.43
C PHE A 201 -1.47 2.91 -2.73
N ARG A 202 -1.06 2.40 -3.87
CA ARG A 202 -1.74 2.66 -5.12
C ARG A 202 -3.10 1.96 -5.12
N GLN A 203 -4.17 2.73 -5.21
CA GLN A 203 -5.47 2.23 -5.67
C GLN A 203 -5.47 2.31 -7.20
N ASP A 204 -5.37 1.18 -7.88
CA ASP A 204 -5.88 1.09 -9.22
C ASP A 204 -7.41 1.09 -9.08
N HIS A 205 -8.06 2.24 -9.22
CA HIS A 205 -9.49 2.30 -9.39
C HIS A 205 -9.82 1.56 -10.69
N GLN A 206 -9.97 0.25 -10.59
CA GLN A 206 -10.82 -0.49 -11.48
C GLN A 206 -12.24 -0.03 -11.15
N ILE A 207 -12.73 0.95 -11.89
CA ILE A 207 -14.16 1.18 -11.97
C ILE A 207 -14.73 -0.18 -12.42
N SER A 208 -15.29 -0.93 -11.47
CA SER A 208 -16.07 -2.11 -11.79
C SER A 208 -17.25 -1.64 -12.61
N ASP A 209 -17.28 -1.97 -13.90
CA ASP A 209 -18.40 -1.80 -14.81
C ASP A 209 -19.60 -2.69 -14.41
N LYS A 210 -20.00 -2.64 -13.14
CA LYS A 210 -21.22 -3.29 -12.64
C LYS A 210 -21.94 -2.34 -11.70
N GLU A 211 -22.65 -1.44 -12.28
CA GLU A 211 -23.83 -0.68 -11.87
C GLU A 211 -23.71 0.80 -12.24
N ASN A 212 -24.10 1.12 -13.46
CA ASN A 212 -24.98 2.25 -13.75
C ASN A 212 -24.95 2.56 -15.24
N ASN A 213 -25.97 2.10 -15.96
CA ASN A 213 -26.51 2.81 -17.12
C ASN A 213 -27.06 4.16 -16.64
N LYS A 214 -26.18 5.09 -16.30
CA LYS A 214 -26.42 6.52 -16.31
C LYS A 214 -25.27 7.13 -17.10
N GLU A 215 -25.63 7.85 -18.15
CA GLU A 215 -24.72 8.62 -18.99
C GLU A 215 -23.65 9.29 -18.13
N VAL A 216 -22.40 8.80 -18.26
CA VAL A 216 -21.22 9.46 -17.68
C VAL A 216 -20.93 10.62 -18.62
N GLU A 217 -21.31 11.82 -18.22
CA GLU A 217 -20.77 13.06 -18.80
C GLU A 217 -19.24 12.97 -18.79
N GLY A 218 -18.67 13.16 -19.98
CA GLY A 218 -17.33 12.84 -20.41
C GLY A 218 -16.20 13.07 -19.43
N ILE A 219 -15.35 12.07 -19.28
CA ILE A 219 -13.99 12.23 -18.77
C ILE A 219 -13.32 13.30 -19.62
N GLU A 220 -13.01 14.45 -19.05
CA GLU A 220 -12.43 15.59 -19.75
C GLU A 220 -11.04 15.21 -20.27
N MET A 221 -10.97 14.86 -21.54
CA MET A 221 -9.72 14.53 -22.23
C MET A 221 -8.87 15.78 -22.34
N LYS A 222 -7.73 15.82 -21.67
CA LYS A 222 -6.78 16.90 -21.80
C LYS A 222 -5.84 16.66 -22.99
N THR A 223 -5.63 17.71 -23.79
CA THR A 223 -4.68 17.63 -24.88
C THR A 223 -3.32 18.17 -24.44
N ILE A 224 -2.28 17.36 -24.59
CA ILE A 224 -0.89 17.77 -24.42
C ILE A 224 -0.20 17.81 -25.78
N THR A 225 0.74 18.74 -25.95
CA THR A 225 1.51 18.89 -27.19
C THR A 225 2.98 18.71 -26.89
N THR A 226 3.64 17.86 -27.66
CA THR A 226 5.07 17.58 -27.50
C THR A 226 5.91 18.82 -27.85
N THR A 227 6.80 19.22 -26.95
CA THR A 227 7.70 20.38 -27.17
C THR A 227 9.08 19.96 -27.70
N ALA A 228 9.46 18.71 -27.53
CA ALA A 228 10.73 18.15 -27.98
C ALA A 228 10.55 17.22 -29.18
N THR A 229 11.63 17.04 -29.93
CA THR A 229 11.72 16.02 -31.00
C THR A 229 11.96 14.65 -30.41
N LYS A 230 11.31 13.59 -30.94
CA LYS A 230 11.46 12.19 -30.51
C LYS A 230 10.97 11.89 -29.09
N VAL A 231 9.85 12.50 -28.66
CA VAL A 231 9.17 12.12 -27.43
C VAL A 231 8.61 10.69 -27.60
N LYS A 232 8.87 9.82 -26.65
CA LYS A 232 8.52 8.39 -26.78
C LYS A 232 7.18 8.11 -26.08
N LEU A 233 6.20 7.60 -26.83
CA LEU A 233 5.02 6.97 -26.26
C LEU A 233 5.38 5.52 -25.94
N ARG A 234 5.03 5.04 -24.73
CA ARG A 234 5.46 3.75 -24.20
C ARG A 234 4.27 2.88 -23.79
N SER A 235 4.49 1.57 -23.69
CA SER A 235 3.46 0.61 -23.23
C SER A 235 3.36 0.48 -21.70
N SER A 236 4.29 1.11 -20.96
CA SER A 236 4.26 1.18 -19.49
C SER A 236 4.97 2.45 -19.02
N PRO A 237 4.67 2.98 -17.79
CA PRO A 237 5.25 4.20 -17.26
C PRO A 237 6.67 3.96 -16.73
N LYS A 238 7.56 3.49 -17.61
CA LYS A 238 8.98 3.19 -17.33
C LYS A 238 9.86 3.57 -18.49
N VAL A 239 11.08 4.00 -18.20
CA VAL A 239 12.12 4.21 -19.20
C VAL A 239 12.72 2.86 -19.60
N GLY A 240 12.75 2.53 -20.91
CA GLY A 240 13.28 1.25 -21.41
C GLY A 240 12.87 0.95 -22.85
N ASN A 241 12.94 -0.32 -23.23
CA ASN A 241 12.65 -0.81 -24.59
C ASN A 241 11.14 -1.03 -24.86
N ASN A 242 10.26 -0.43 -24.05
CA ASN A 242 8.81 -0.50 -24.14
C ASN A 242 8.19 0.60 -25.02
N ILE A 243 8.90 1.02 -26.05
CA ILE A 243 8.49 2.12 -26.94
C ILE A 243 7.43 1.63 -27.91
N ILE A 244 6.27 2.31 -27.96
CA ILE A 244 5.22 2.08 -28.95
C ILE A 244 5.54 2.87 -30.21
N VAL A 245 5.83 4.16 -30.07
CA VAL A 245 6.13 5.08 -31.18
C VAL A 245 6.93 6.29 -30.67
N ALA A 246 7.74 6.85 -31.55
CA ALA A 246 8.39 8.14 -31.32
C ALA A 246 7.59 9.25 -31.98
N LEU A 247 7.32 10.31 -31.23
CA LEU A 247 6.50 11.45 -31.63
C LEU A 247 7.38 12.63 -31.95
N GLY A 248 7.03 13.34 -33.00
CA GLY A 248 7.69 14.58 -33.40
C GLY A 248 7.28 15.77 -32.54
N LYS A 249 8.06 16.84 -32.59
CA LYS A 249 7.71 18.13 -32.00
C LYS A 249 6.38 18.63 -32.56
N GLY A 250 5.49 19.15 -31.70
CA GLY A 250 4.18 19.65 -32.09
C GLY A 250 3.08 18.57 -32.20
N THR A 251 3.40 17.31 -31.91
CA THR A 251 2.38 16.24 -31.90
C THR A 251 1.45 16.42 -30.71
N SER A 252 0.14 16.51 -30.96
CA SER A 252 -0.90 16.60 -29.93
C SER A 252 -1.41 15.22 -29.56
N ILE A 253 -1.50 14.95 -28.26
CA ILE A 253 -1.99 13.68 -27.69
C ILE A 253 -3.07 13.99 -26.68
N LYS A 254 -4.17 13.24 -26.74
CA LYS A 254 -5.22 13.27 -25.72
C LYS A 254 -4.86 12.31 -24.60
N ILE A 255 -4.84 12.81 -23.38
CA ILE A 255 -4.63 12.02 -22.16
C ILE A 255 -5.86 12.15 -21.25
N ASN A 256 -6.17 11.09 -20.52
CA ASN A 256 -7.28 11.05 -19.58
C ASN A 256 -6.83 10.82 -18.14
N ASP A 257 -5.53 10.60 -17.93
CA ASP A 257 -5.00 10.32 -16.59
C ASP A 257 -3.51 10.72 -16.51
N ILE A 258 -2.98 10.79 -15.30
CA ILE A 258 -1.57 11.05 -15.00
C ILE A 258 -1.11 10.01 -13.98
N VAL A 259 0.02 9.36 -14.24
CA VAL A 259 0.64 8.40 -13.33
C VAL A 259 2.10 8.75 -13.09
N PHE A 260 2.63 8.35 -11.95
CA PHE A 260 4.03 8.52 -11.60
C PHE A 260 4.76 7.18 -11.75
N GLY A 261 5.97 7.20 -12.25
CA GLY A 261 6.78 6.00 -12.39
C GLY A 261 8.19 6.33 -12.84
N ASP A 262 9.19 5.60 -12.36
CA ASP A 262 10.59 5.70 -12.77
C ASP A 262 11.20 7.11 -12.62
N GLY A 263 10.72 7.90 -11.63
CA GLY A 263 11.14 9.29 -11.39
C GLY A 263 10.53 10.33 -12.33
N PHE A 264 9.53 9.93 -13.13
CA PHE A 264 8.82 10.78 -14.09
C PHE A 264 7.32 10.82 -13.82
N VAL A 265 6.68 11.85 -14.36
CA VAL A 265 5.23 11.99 -14.47
C VAL A 265 4.82 11.59 -15.89
N TRP A 266 3.87 10.69 -16.00
CA TRP A 266 3.43 10.13 -17.27
C TRP A 266 1.97 10.49 -17.54
N GLY A 267 1.70 11.11 -18.68
CA GLY A 267 0.35 11.26 -19.19
C GLY A 267 -0.14 9.93 -19.78
N VAL A 268 -1.35 9.51 -19.43
CA VAL A 268 -1.94 8.25 -19.90
C VAL A 268 -2.85 8.52 -21.10
N GLN A 269 -2.51 7.93 -22.23
CA GLN A 269 -3.31 7.96 -23.46
C GLN A 269 -4.13 6.68 -23.57
N PRO A 270 -5.48 6.75 -23.62
CA PRO A 270 -6.30 5.60 -23.99
C PRO A 270 -6.12 5.30 -25.48
N ARG A 271 -6.04 4.02 -25.84
CA ARG A 271 -5.86 3.55 -27.21
C ARG A 271 -7.08 2.79 -27.68
N ASN A 272 -7.32 2.80 -28.99
CA ASN A 272 -8.47 2.13 -29.61
C ASN A 272 -8.46 0.59 -29.42
N ASP A 273 -7.30 0.00 -29.10
CA ASP A 273 -7.14 -1.43 -28.84
C ASP A 273 -7.38 -1.81 -27.35
N GLY A 274 -7.94 -0.87 -26.54
CA GLY A 274 -8.18 -1.05 -25.12
C GLY A 274 -6.93 -0.98 -24.23
N LYS A 275 -5.75 -0.78 -24.83
CA LYS A 275 -4.48 -0.62 -24.09
C LYS A 275 -4.24 0.83 -23.73
N LYS A 276 -3.20 1.08 -22.94
CA LYS A 276 -2.75 2.40 -22.54
C LYS A 276 -1.41 2.73 -23.18
N GLY A 277 -1.23 4.01 -23.57
CA GLY A 277 0.06 4.57 -23.90
C GLY A 277 0.50 5.54 -22.81
N TYR A 278 1.80 5.65 -22.58
CA TYR A 278 2.38 6.51 -21.53
C TYR A 278 3.38 7.46 -22.16
N ILE A 279 3.20 8.75 -21.91
CA ILE A 279 4.08 9.82 -22.40
C ILE A 279 4.67 10.58 -21.20
N ASP A 280 5.99 10.75 -21.21
CA ASP A 280 6.68 11.57 -20.21
C ASP A 280 6.27 13.04 -20.36
N ILE A 281 5.77 13.63 -19.25
CA ILE A 281 5.33 15.01 -19.15
C ILE A 281 6.14 15.82 -18.11
N GLY A 282 7.19 15.24 -17.55
CA GLY A 282 8.11 15.90 -16.63
C GLY A 282 8.71 14.98 -15.59
N LYS A 283 9.69 15.48 -14.85
CA LYS A 283 10.24 14.76 -13.69
C LYS A 283 9.29 14.91 -12.49
N SER A 284 9.17 13.85 -11.69
CA SER A 284 8.29 13.86 -10.52
C SER A 284 8.67 14.94 -9.49
N VAL A 285 9.95 15.28 -9.36
CA VAL A 285 10.45 16.35 -8.47
C VAL A 285 9.99 17.76 -8.87
N ASP A 286 9.59 17.96 -10.12
CA ASP A 286 9.14 19.27 -10.62
C ASP A 286 7.64 19.53 -10.31
N TRP A 287 6.92 18.50 -9.86
CA TRP A 287 5.48 18.51 -9.58
C TRP A 287 5.15 18.55 -8.09
N VAL A 288 6.15 18.37 -7.24
CA VAL A 288 6.02 18.40 -5.78
C VAL A 288 6.64 19.71 -5.29
N LYS A 289 5.83 20.75 -5.19
CA LYS A 289 6.17 21.99 -4.48
C LYS A 289 5.30 22.16 -3.25
#